data_9396c2e8876e8c4ac0aa6d7addecc44c
#
_entry.id   9396c2e8876e8c4ac0aa6d7addecc44c
#
_cell.length_a   1.000
_cell.length_b   1.000
_cell.length_c   1.000
_cell.angle_alpha   90.00
_cell.angle_beta   90.00
_cell.angle_gamma   90.00
#
_symmetry.space_group_name_H-M   'P 1'
#
loop_
_entity.id
_entity.type
_entity.pdbx_description
1 polymer ?
#
loop_
_entity_poly.entity_id
_entity_poly.type
_entity_poly.pdbx_seq_one_letter_code
_entity_poly.pdbx_strand_id
1 'polypeptide(L)'
;MRLELHQLSARHPAARPAAAPAIRDLALQIGAGEQVAVIGPSGAGKTTLLQVLACALPPSAGTFTVDAQSPWQLPRRALQRLRGRLFLAPQVPPLPPRQRVVTAVLAGRLPAMGLWQSLRSLFYPADIPAAFDALDRFDLADKLFERVDRLSGGERQRVGLARALLSPASLWLIDEPLSALDPTRSRQAIGTLVDTARERGATLVATLHQVDVALAHFPRIIGLRDGQLAFDLPSAEVTRARLAALYDQFEHELRGEVPVTAPGESSGQQPVVMHCR
;
A
#
# COMPACT_ATOMS: atom_id res chain seq x y z
N MET A 1 -5.38 -9.23 12.24
CA MET A 1 -5.07 -8.14 13.20
C MET A 1 -6.25 -7.18 13.21
N ARG A 2 -6.69 -6.76 14.41
CA ARG A 2 -7.74 -5.74 14.58
C ARG A 2 -7.11 -4.36 14.73
N LEU A 3 -7.68 -3.37 14.07
CA LEU A 3 -7.21 -1.98 14.09
C LEU A 3 -8.33 -1.08 14.59
N GLU A 4 -8.01 -0.14 15.50
CA GLU A 4 -8.97 0.81 16.02
C GLU A 4 -8.34 2.20 16.07
N LEU A 5 -9.04 3.17 15.48
CA LEU A 5 -8.69 4.58 15.45
C LEU A 5 -9.81 5.37 16.13
N HIS A 6 -9.45 6.23 17.07
CA HIS A 6 -10.39 7.10 17.77
C HIS A 6 -9.92 8.55 17.66
N GLN A 7 -10.73 9.38 17.00
CA GLN A 7 -10.46 10.81 16.80
C GLN A 7 -9.03 11.07 16.31
N LEU A 8 -8.53 10.19 15.43
CA LEU A 8 -7.15 10.20 15.01
C LEU A 8 -6.89 11.32 14.01
N SER A 9 -5.86 12.12 14.28
CA SER A 9 -5.31 13.08 13.34
C SER A 9 -3.84 12.78 13.06
N ALA A 10 -3.41 12.94 11.80
CA ALA A 10 -2.04 12.72 11.40
C ALA A 10 -1.59 13.71 10.32
N ARG A 11 -0.32 14.14 10.39
CA ARG A 11 0.30 15.03 9.40
C ARG A 11 1.19 14.22 8.47
N HIS A 12 1.16 14.56 7.19
CA HIS A 12 2.08 13.93 6.24
C HIS A 12 3.54 14.33 6.59
N PRO A 13 4.52 13.39 6.54
CA PRO A 13 5.91 13.68 6.93
C PRO A 13 6.56 14.83 6.15
N ALA A 14 6.20 14.99 4.87
CA ALA A 14 6.70 16.07 4.01
C ALA A 14 5.93 17.40 4.16
N ALA A 15 4.89 17.47 5.01
CA ALA A 15 4.12 18.70 5.20
C ALA A 15 4.89 19.72 6.04
N ARG A 16 4.70 21.01 5.71
CA ARG A 16 5.24 22.09 6.55
C ARG A 16 4.65 22.03 7.96
N PRO A 17 5.37 22.44 9.03
CA PRO A 17 4.89 22.39 10.41
C PRO A 17 3.53 23.07 10.64
N ALA A 18 3.22 24.12 9.89
CA ALA A 18 1.96 24.87 9.96
C ALA A 18 0.85 24.30 9.05
N ALA A 19 1.13 23.25 8.25
CA ALA A 19 0.12 22.68 7.36
C ALA A 19 -0.96 21.94 8.16
N ALA A 20 -2.18 21.95 7.64
CA ALA A 20 -3.28 21.19 8.19
C ALA A 20 -2.95 19.68 8.21
N PRO A 21 -3.45 18.89 9.18
CA PRO A 21 -3.30 17.45 9.18
C PRO A 21 -3.89 16.83 7.91
N ALA A 22 -3.17 15.84 7.36
CA ALA A 22 -3.64 15.08 6.19
C ALA A 22 -4.78 14.11 6.55
N ILE A 23 -4.86 13.69 7.81
CA ILE A 23 -5.99 12.96 8.41
C ILE A 23 -6.49 13.79 9.59
N ARG A 24 -7.81 13.94 9.70
CA ARG A 24 -8.46 14.77 10.70
C ARG A 24 -9.61 14.02 11.36
N ASP A 25 -9.55 13.89 12.67
CA ASP A 25 -10.62 13.34 13.52
C ASP A 25 -11.24 12.04 13.00
N LEU A 26 -10.38 11.13 12.52
CA LEU A 26 -10.80 9.86 11.92
C LEU A 26 -11.14 8.86 13.01
N ALA A 27 -12.36 8.34 13.01
CA ALA A 27 -12.80 7.19 13.79
C ALA A 27 -13.04 6.02 12.84
N LEU A 28 -12.34 4.90 13.05
CA LEU A 28 -12.40 3.74 12.18
C LEU A 28 -12.05 2.47 12.95
N GLN A 29 -12.77 1.37 12.68
CA GLN A 29 -12.44 0.03 13.15
C GLN A 29 -12.33 -0.93 11.98
N ILE A 30 -11.27 -1.73 11.95
CA ILE A 30 -11.09 -2.80 10.96
C ILE A 30 -10.87 -4.10 11.74
N GLY A 31 -11.74 -5.08 11.52
CA GLY A 31 -11.69 -6.37 12.16
C GLY A 31 -10.53 -7.25 11.66
N ALA A 32 -10.17 -8.25 12.45
CA ALA A 32 -9.18 -9.22 12.02
C ALA A 32 -9.72 -10.05 10.85
N GLY A 33 -8.93 -10.19 9.77
CA GLY A 33 -9.29 -10.94 8.57
C GLY A 33 -10.19 -10.18 7.60
N GLU A 34 -10.54 -8.91 7.86
CA GLU A 34 -11.31 -8.10 6.91
C GLU A 34 -10.47 -7.69 5.70
N GLN A 35 -11.14 -7.59 4.53
CA GLN A 35 -10.60 -7.00 3.32
C GLN A 35 -11.32 -5.68 3.05
N VAL A 36 -10.57 -4.60 3.05
CA VAL A 36 -11.10 -3.22 2.98
C VAL A 36 -10.41 -2.45 1.86
N ALA A 37 -11.17 -1.82 0.99
CA ALA A 37 -10.64 -0.83 0.05
C ALA A 37 -10.87 0.59 0.58
N VAL A 38 -9.84 1.42 0.47
CA VAL A 38 -9.91 2.85 0.78
C VAL A 38 -9.86 3.62 -0.53
N ILE A 39 -10.93 4.37 -0.83
CA ILE A 39 -11.06 5.19 -2.04
C ILE A 39 -11.19 6.67 -1.69
N GLY A 40 -10.96 7.54 -2.65
CA GLY A 40 -11.08 9.00 -2.50
C GLY A 40 -10.15 9.74 -3.44
N PRO A 41 -10.37 11.03 -3.66
CA PRO A 41 -9.57 11.84 -4.57
C PRO A 41 -8.11 11.91 -4.16
N SER A 42 -7.27 12.39 -5.08
CA SER A 42 -5.86 12.68 -4.80
C SER A 42 -5.74 13.69 -3.66
N GLY A 43 -4.84 13.43 -2.73
CA GLY A 43 -4.70 14.28 -1.52
C GLY A 43 -5.70 13.99 -0.39
N ALA A 44 -6.65 13.06 -0.53
CA ALA A 44 -7.61 12.71 0.52
C ALA A 44 -6.99 12.12 1.80
N GLY A 45 -5.69 11.82 1.82
CA GLY A 45 -4.99 11.29 3.00
C GLY A 45 -4.79 9.77 2.99
N LYS A 46 -5.13 9.06 1.92
CA LYS A 46 -5.06 7.59 1.82
C LYS A 46 -3.69 7.02 2.19
N THR A 47 -2.61 7.51 1.57
CA THR A 47 -1.23 7.09 1.87
C THR A 47 -0.85 7.41 3.33
N THR A 48 -1.25 8.57 3.85
CA THR A 48 -1.01 8.94 5.25
C THR A 48 -1.72 7.98 6.20
N LEU A 49 -2.95 7.58 5.90
CA LEU A 49 -3.68 6.57 6.66
C LEU A 49 -2.89 5.25 6.69
N LEU A 50 -2.45 4.74 5.52
CA LEU A 50 -1.68 3.50 5.47
C LEU A 50 -0.37 3.59 6.27
N GLN A 51 0.32 4.74 6.25
CA GLN A 51 1.53 4.94 7.06
C GLN A 51 1.27 4.89 8.56
N VAL A 52 0.12 5.43 9.02
CA VAL A 52 -0.30 5.31 10.42
C VAL A 52 -0.61 3.86 10.76
N LEU A 53 -1.41 3.17 9.93
CA LEU A 53 -1.76 1.75 10.14
C LEU A 53 -0.52 0.85 10.12
N ALA A 54 0.51 1.19 9.32
CA ALA A 54 1.81 0.50 9.27
C ALA A 54 2.70 0.78 10.49
N CYS A 55 2.24 1.58 11.45
CA CYS A 55 3.05 2.08 12.55
C CYS A 55 4.34 2.81 12.08
N ALA A 56 4.33 3.37 10.87
CA ALA A 56 5.43 4.15 10.31
C ALA A 56 5.34 5.64 10.66
N LEU A 57 4.11 6.13 10.87
CA LEU A 57 3.81 7.52 11.19
C LEU A 57 3.02 7.60 12.50
N PRO A 58 3.53 8.31 13.53
CA PRO A 58 2.75 8.54 14.76
C PRO A 58 1.59 9.50 14.51
N PRO A 59 0.42 9.29 15.13
CA PRO A 59 -0.67 10.26 15.12
C PRO A 59 -0.24 11.56 15.80
N SER A 60 -0.76 12.68 15.32
CA SER A 60 -0.58 14.00 15.97
C SER A 60 -1.61 14.27 17.05
N ALA A 61 -2.77 13.60 17.01
CA ALA A 61 -3.82 13.60 18.02
C ALA A 61 -4.65 12.32 17.92
N GLY A 62 -5.45 12.03 18.96
CA GLY A 62 -6.26 10.83 19.04
C GLY A 62 -5.47 9.58 19.41
N THR A 63 -6.08 8.42 19.24
CA THR A 63 -5.48 7.12 19.59
C THR A 63 -5.56 6.13 18.44
N PHE A 64 -4.53 5.27 18.34
CA PHE A 64 -4.46 4.13 17.42
C PHE A 64 -4.04 2.89 18.20
N THR A 65 -4.80 1.82 18.04
CA THR A 65 -4.45 0.52 18.61
C THR A 65 -4.45 -0.59 17.57
N VAL A 66 -3.57 -1.56 17.78
CA VAL A 66 -3.44 -2.78 16.99
C VAL A 66 -3.56 -3.95 17.97
N ASP A 67 -4.57 -4.82 17.79
CA ASP A 67 -4.89 -5.90 18.73
C ASP A 67 -4.97 -5.37 20.20
N ALA A 68 -5.66 -4.24 20.41
CA ALA A 68 -5.81 -3.51 21.69
C ALA A 68 -4.50 -2.97 22.29
N GLN A 69 -3.40 -2.96 21.56
CA GLN A 69 -2.12 -2.39 22.00
C GLN A 69 -1.86 -1.06 21.30
N SER A 70 -1.44 -0.04 22.04
CA SER A 70 -0.98 1.24 21.47
C SER A 70 0.46 1.10 20.99
N PRO A 71 0.75 1.14 19.66
CA PRO A 71 2.09 0.89 19.13
C PRO A 71 3.15 1.84 19.67
N TRP A 72 2.77 3.10 19.86
CA TRP A 72 3.70 4.17 20.27
C TRP A 72 4.04 4.16 21.77
N GLN A 73 3.31 3.37 22.57
CA GLN A 73 3.62 3.12 23.97
C GLN A 73 4.48 1.87 24.18
N LEU A 74 4.71 1.09 23.13
CA LEU A 74 5.50 -0.12 23.20
C LEU A 74 7.01 0.20 23.27
N PRO A 75 7.79 -0.59 24.03
CA PRO A 75 9.24 -0.52 23.95
C PRO A 75 9.72 -0.90 22.53
N ARG A 76 10.88 -0.36 22.12
CA ARG A 76 11.40 -0.50 20.74
C ARG A 76 11.39 -1.95 20.21
N ARG A 77 11.75 -2.92 21.04
CA ARG A 77 11.78 -4.35 20.62
C ARG A 77 10.36 -4.90 20.39
N ALA A 78 9.38 -4.47 21.16
CA ALA A 78 7.99 -4.88 20.99
C ALA A 78 7.37 -4.22 19.76
N LEU A 79 7.61 -2.94 19.52
CA LEU A 79 7.21 -2.23 18.32
C LEU A 79 7.83 -2.85 17.05
N GLN A 80 9.12 -3.24 17.10
CA GLN A 80 9.77 -3.91 15.98
C GLN A 80 9.13 -5.28 15.69
N ARG A 81 8.80 -6.07 16.73
CA ARG A 81 8.07 -7.33 16.55
C ARG A 81 6.67 -7.11 15.99
N LEU A 82 5.96 -6.09 16.44
CA LEU A 82 4.66 -5.71 15.88
C LEU A 82 4.80 -5.37 14.38
N ARG A 83 5.76 -4.52 14.01
CA ARG A 83 6.04 -4.16 12.61
C ARG A 83 6.42 -5.37 11.75
N GLY A 84 7.06 -6.38 12.31
CA GLY A 84 7.34 -7.65 11.61
C GLY A 84 6.10 -8.47 11.24
N ARG A 85 4.94 -8.18 11.86
CA ARG A 85 3.64 -8.77 11.54
C ARG A 85 2.81 -7.94 10.55
N LEU A 86 3.36 -6.81 10.08
CA LEU A 86 2.76 -5.92 9.11
C LEU A 86 3.54 -6.00 7.80
N PHE A 87 2.84 -5.91 6.69
CA PHE A 87 3.44 -5.75 5.36
C PHE A 87 2.90 -4.47 4.73
N LEU A 88 3.77 -3.51 4.45
CA LEU A 88 3.43 -2.30 3.72
C LEU A 88 4.05 -2.38 2.31
N ALA A 89 3.20 -2.38 1.29
CA ALA A 89 3.59 -2.18 -0.10
C ALA A 89 3.30 -0.73 -0.48
N PRO A 90 4.31 0.13 -0.62
CA PRO A 90 4.10 1.48 -1.12
C PRO A 90 3.79 1.47 -2.62
N GLN A 91 3.25 2.56 -3.14
CA GLN A 91 2.89 2.76 -4.54
C GLN A 91 4.02 2.37 -5.51
N VAL A 92 5.27 2.74 -5.20
CA VAL A 92 6.45 2.29 -5.93
C VAL A 92 7.15 1.23 -5.09
N PRO A 93 7.18 -0.04 -5.55
CA PRO A 93 7.82 -1.11 -4.80
C PRO A 93 9.33 -0.85 -4.60
N PRO A 94 9.85 -0.94 -3.37
CA PRO A 94 11.27 -0.70 -3.08
C PRO A 94 12.09 -1.93 -3.47
N LEU A 95 12.28 -2.12 -4.77
CA LEU A 95 13.02 -3.24 -5.34
C LEU A 95 14.40 -2.74 -5.81
N PRO A 96 15.53 -3.25 -5.25
CA PRO A 96 16.85 -2.86 -5.68
C PRO A 96 17.11 -3.21 -7.15
N PRO A 97 17.55 -2.27 -8.01
CA PRO A 97 17.60 -2.47 -9.47
C PRO A 97 18.46 -3.66 -9.90
N ARG A 98 19.60 -3.87 -9.23
CA ARG A 98 20.56 -4.94 -9.58
C ARG A 98 20.22 -6.31 -8.97
N GLN A 99 19.19 -6.38 -8.14
CA GLN A 99 18.76 -7.62 -7.50
C GLN A 99 18.01 -8.52 -8.50
N ARG A 100 18.10 -9.83 -8.32
CA ARG A 100 17.25 -10.79 -9.05
C ARG A 100 15.86 -10.82 -8.46
N VAL A 101 14.86 -11.06 -9.31
CA VAL A 101 13.44 -11.13 -8.92
C VAL A 101 13.21 -12.16 -7.83
N VAL A 102 13.80 -13.35 -7.94
CA VAL A 102 13.71 -14.39 -6.89
C VAL A 102 14.10 -13.87 -5.51
N THR A 103 15.22 -13.15 -5.42
CA THR A 103 15.69 -12.58 -4.14
C THR A 103 14.78 -11.47 -3.65
N ALA A 104 14.29 -10.63 -4.57
CA ALA A 104 13.36 -9.54 -4.26
C ALA A 104 12.03 -10.06 -3.69
N VAL A 105 11.49 -11.15 -4.25
CA VAL A 105 10.24 -11.77 -3.79
C VAL A 105 10.45 -12.48 -2.45
N LEU A 106 11.53 -13.28 -2.31
CA LEU A 106 11.87 -13.98 -1.06
C LEU A 106 12.16 -13.03 0.11
N ALA A 107 12.54 -11.79 -0.16
CA ALA A 107 12.70 -10.77 0.88
C ALA A 107 11.39 -10.50 1.67
N GLY A 108 10.22 -10.89 1.14
CA GLY A 108 8.97 -10.89 1.90
C GLY A 108 9.00 -11.73 3.17
N ARG A 109 9.85 -12.75 3.24
CA ARG A 109 10.02 -13.64 4.41
C ARG A 109 10.99 -13.13 5.46
N LEU A 110 11.76 -12.08 5.18
CA LEU A 110 12.78 -11.56 6.10
C LEU A 110 12.28 -11.30 7.53
N PRO A 111 11.05 -10.80 7.76
CA PRO A 111 10.56 -10.59 9.12
C PRO A 111 10.46 -11.86 9.98
N ALA A 112 10.34 -13.04 9.36
CA ALA A 112 10.29 -14.33 10.06
C ALA A 112 11.65 -15.01 10.19
N MET A 113 12.71 -14.46 9.60
CA MET A 113 14.05 -15.05 9.59
C MET A 113 14.92 -14.49 10.70
N GLY A 114 15.75 -15.35 11.28
CA GLY A 114 16.85 -14.90 12.15
C GLY A 114 17.96 -14.20 11.35
N LEU A 115 18.83 -13.44 12.02
CA LEU A 115 19.88 -12.63 11.39
C LEU A 115 20.75 -13.43 10.41
N TRP A 116 21.29 -14.58 10.84
CA TRP A 116 22.14 -15.43 10.00
C TRP A 116 21.41 -16.01 8.79
N GLN A 117 20.14 -16.39 8.97
CA GLN A 117 19.30 -16.88 7.87
C GLN A 117 19.01 -15.75 6.88
N SER A 118 18.72 -14.54 7.36
CA SER A 118 18.52 -13.37 6.53
C SER A 118 19.74 -13.01 5.70
N LEU A 119 20.92 -12.98 6.30
CA LEU A 119 22.18 -12.73 5.59
C LEU A 119 22.45 -13.81 4.53
N ARG A 120 22.26 -15.08 4.87
CA ARG A 120 22.44 -16.18 3.91
C ARG A 120 21.46 -16.10 2.74
N SER A 121 20.21 -15.70 2.99
CA SER A 121 19.16 -15.63 1.96
C SER A 121 19.41 -14.56 0.89
N LEU A 122 20.25 -13.56 1.19
CA LEU A 122 20.65 -12.54 0.21
C LEU A 122 21.57 -13.10 -0.90
N PHE A 123 22.35 -14.14 -0.57
CA PHE A 123 23.29 -14.75 -1.50
C PHE A 123 22.79 -16.09 -2.06
N TYR A 124 22.04 -16.82 -1.23
CA TYR A 124 21.52 -18.14 -1.58
C TYR A 124 20.00 -18.17 -1.32
N PRO A 125 19.18 -17.92 -2.36
CA PRO A 125 17.70 -18.00 -2.22
C PRO A 125 17.31 -19.42 -1.83
N ALA A 126 16.78 -19.59 -0.62
CA ALA A 126 16.56 -20.90 0.00
C ALA A 126 15.25 -21.60 -0.46
N ASP A 127 14.29 -20.86 -1.06
CA ASP A 127 12.99 -21.39 -1.40
C ASP A 127 12.53 -20.87 -2.77
N ILE A 128 13.24 -21.30 -3.78
CA ILE A 128 12.96 -20.95 -5.18
C ILE A 128 11.55 -21.38 -5.60
N PRO A 129 11.05 -22.59 -5.25
CA PRO A 129 9.68 -22.99 -5.59
C PRO A 129 8.63 -22.04 -5.07
N ALA A 130 8.70 -21.60 -3.81
CA ALA A 130 7.73 -20.65 -3.27
C ALA A 130 7.78 -19.28 -3.97
N ALA A 131 8.96 -18.83 -4.40
CA ALA A 131 9.09 -17.60 -5.19
C ALA A 131 8.48 -17.78 -6.59
N PHE A 132 8.67 -18.95 -7.21
CA PHE A 132 8.05 -19.32 -8.48
C PHE A 132 6.53 -19.29 -8.37
N ASP A 133 5.95 -20.00 -7.39
CA ASP A 133 4.50 -20.08 -7.16
C ASP A 133 3.89 -18.69 -6.90
N ALA A 134 4.58 -17.84 -6.15
CA ALA A 134 4.12 -16.48 -5.89
C ALA A 134 4.14 -15.60 -7.13
N LEU A 135 5.13 -15.76 -8.00
CA LEU A 135 5.24 -15.04 -9.27
C LEU A 135 4.24 -15.56 -10.30
N ASP A 136 4.02 -16.86 -10.35
CA ASP A 136 3.08 -17.51 -11.26
C ASP A 136 1.66 -16.98 -11.08
N ARG A 137 1.24 -16.73 -9.83
CA ARG A 137 -0.06 -16.08 -9.54
C ARG A 137 -0.22 -14.68 -10.16
N PHE A 138 0.86 -14.07 -10.63
CA PHE A 138 0.89 -12.76 -11.28
C PHE A 138 1.42 -12.81 -12.72
N ASP A 139 1.46 -13.97 -13.36
CA ASP A 139 1.98 -14.20 -14.72
C ASP A 139 3.43 -13.67 -14.90
N LEU A 140 4.32 -14.00 -13.94
CA LEU A 140 5.71 -13.57 -13.93
C LEU A 140 6.70 -14.71 -13.62
N ALA A 141 6.27 -15.96 -13.69
CA ALA A 141 7.14 -17.12 -13.40
C ALA A 141 8.39 -17.15 -14.30
N ASP A 142 8.25 -16.75 -15.55
CA ASP A 142 9.34 -16.64 -16.56
C ASP A 142 10.40 -15.60 -16.17
N LYS A 143 10.08 -14.63 -15.31
CA LYS A 143 10.97 -13.56 -14.85
C LYS A 143 11.74 -13.88 -13.57
N LEU A 144 11.58 -15.08 -13.01
CA LEU A 144 12.14 -15.48 -11.71
C LEU A 144 13.64 -15.13 -11.55
N PHE A 145 14.45 -15.36 -12.59
CA PHE A 145 15.89 -15.12 -12.57
C PHE A 145 16.32 -13.82 -13.24
N GLU A 146 15.38 -13.04 -13.77
CA GLU A 146 15.66 -11.73 -14.35
C GLU A 146 16.11 -10.72 -13.29
N ARG A 147 16.76 -9.64 -13.74
CA ARG A 147 17.10 -8.51 -12.86
C ARG A 147 15.93 -7.53 -12.81
N VAL A 148 15.72 -6.93 -11.65
CA VAL A 148 14.66 -5.94 -11.42
C VAL A 148 14.76 -4.75 -12.38
N ASP A 149 15.97 -4.29 -12.75
CA ASP A 149 16.17 -3.16 -13.66
C ASP A 149 15.73 -3.46 -15.11
N ARG A 150 15.55 -4.72 -15.47
CA ARG A 150 15.05 -5.14 -16.81
C ARG A 150 13.53 -5.25 -16.87
N LEU A 151 12.85 -5.14 -15.74
CA LEU A 151 11.40 -5.23 -15.67
C LEU A 151 10.73 -3.89 -16.05
N SER A 152 9.59 -3.98 -16.71
CA SER A 152 8.68 -2.84 -16.90
C SER A 152 8.12 -2.34 -15.56
N GLY A 153 7.49 -1.16 -15.55
CA GLY A 153 6.82 -0.62 -14.36
C GLY A 153 5.75 -1.56 -13.79
N GLY A 154 4.89 -2.10 -14.67
CA GLY A 154 3.85 -3.04 -14.27
C GLY A 154 4.38 -4.39 -13.78
N GLU A 155 5.47 -4.90 -14.36
CA GLU A 155 6.13 -6.12 -13.86
C GLU A 155 6.72 -5.88 -12.47
N ARG A 156 7.41 -4.75 -12.24
CA ARG A 156 7.91 -4.39 -10.91
C ARG A 156 6.80 -4.29 -9.87
N GLN A 157 5.65 -3.70 -10.26
CA GLN A 157 4.48 -3.64 -9.39
C GLN A 157 4.02 -5.04 -8.98
N ARG A 158 3.83 -5.95 -9.94
CA ARG A 158 3.41 -7.34 -9.69
C ARG A 158 4.45 -8.13 -8.89
N VAL A 159 5.75 -7.91 -9.08
CA VAL A 159 6.81 -8.47 -8.21
C VAL A 159 6.67 -7.99 -6.77
N GLY A 160 6.32 -6.70 -6.57
CA GLY A 160 6.02 -6.15 -5.24
C GLY A 160 4.82 -6.85 -4.57
N LEU A 161 3.78 -7.17 -5.35
CA LEU A 161 2.62 -7.93 -4.86
C LEU A 161 2.95 -9.40 -4.59
N ALA A 162 3.74 -10.06 -5.45
CA ALA A 162 4.23 -11.41 -5.20
C ALA A 162 5.05 -11.50 -3.90
N ARG A 163 5.82 -10.46 -3.58
CA ARG A 163 6.52 -10.34 -2.29
C ARG A 163 5.55 -10.29 -1.11
N ALA A 164 4.37 -9.65 -1.25
CA ALA A 164 3.33 -9.65 -0.21
C ALA A 164 2.83 -11.07 0.07
N LEU A 165 2.64 -11.89 -0.99
CA LEU A 165 2.20 -13.27 -0.84
C LEU A 165 3.19 -14.13 -0.05
N LEU A 166 4.47 -13.83 -0.03
CA LEU A 166 5.47 -14.57 0.76
C LEU A 166 5.65 -14.01 2.17
N SER A 167 5.06 -12.85 2.47
CA SER A 167 5.15 -12.26 3.80
C SER A 167 4.36 -13.07 4.82
N PRO A 168 4.92 -13.33 6.02
CA PRO A 168 4.22 -13.94 7.14
C PRO A 168 3.29 -12.96 7.86
N ALA A 169 3.15 -11.76 7.34
CA ALA A 169 2.35 -10.70 7.95
C ALA A 169 0.87 -11.06 8.02
N SER A 170 0.24 -10.72 9.14
CA SER A 170 -1.20 -10.86 9.35
C SER A 170 -2.00 -9.59 9.03
N LEU A 171 -1.31 -8.49 8.70
CA LEU A 171 -1.89 -7.26 8.15
C LEU A 171 -1.13 -6.84 6.90
N TRP A 172 -1.84 -6.74 5.79
CA TRP A 172 -1.33 -6.27 4.52
C TRP A 172 -1.89 -4.88 4.22
N LEU A 173 -1.00 -3.93 4.02
CA LEU A 173 -1.29 -2.53 3.72
C LEU A 173 -0.71 -2.25 2.34
N ILE A 174 -1.55 -2.01 1.35
CA ILE A 174 -1.15 -1.91 -0.05
C ILE A 174 -1.56 -0.55 -0.60
N ASP A 175 -0.58 0.27 -0.97
CA ASP A 175 -0.81 1.62 -1.46
C ASP A 175 -0.80 1.63 -3.00
N GLU A 176 -1.95 1.91 -3.60
CA GLU A 176 -2.16 2.08 -5.05
C GLU A 176 -1.50 0.99 -5.91
N PRO A 177 -1.82 -0.30 -5.69
CA PRO A 177 -1.12 -1.41 -6.33
C PRO A 177 -1.30 -1.51 -7.84
N LEU A 178 -2.16 -0.70 -8.44
CA LEU A 178 -2.62 -0.83 -9.83
C LEU A 178 -2.13 0.29 -10.74
N SER A 179 -1.38 1.27 -10.23
CA SER A 179 -1.02 2.51 -10.94
C SER A 179 -0.22 2.29 -12.26
N ALA A 180 0.44 1.14 -12.40
CA ALA A 180 1.23 0.81 -13.59
C ALA A 180 0.68 -0.40 -14.38
N LEU A 181 -0.58 -0.82 -14.10
CA LEU A 181 -1.19 -2.00 -14.70
C LEU A 181 -2.35 -1.61 -15.63
N ASP A 182 -2.51 -2.37 -16.70
CA ASP A 182 -3.71 -2.30 -17.54
C ASP A 182 -4.95 -2.84 -16.78
N PRO A 183 -6.19 -2.52 -17.23
CA PRO A 183 -7.41 -2.88 -16.51
C PRO A 183 -7.58 -4.39 -16.29
N THR A 184 -7.15 -5.23 -17.22
CA THR A 184 -7.27 -6.70 -17.10
C THR A 184 -6.34 -7.23 -16.03
N ARG A 185 -5.05 -6.83 -16.08
CA ARG A 185 -4.05 -7.22 -15.08
C ARG A 185 -4.35 -6.62 -13.70
N SER A 186 -4.95 -5.44 -13.66
CA SER A 186 -5.42 -4.82 -12.42
C SER A 186 -6.44 -5.70 -11.67
N ARG A 187 -7.48 -6.17 -12.37
CA ARG A 187 -8.51 -7.04 -11.79
C ARG A 187 -7.92 -8.37 -11.32
N GLN A 188 -7.08 -9.00 -12.15
CA GLN A 188 -6.42 -10.24 -11.80
C GLN A 188 -5.52 -10.09 -10.56
N ALA A 189 -4.69 -9.05 -10.52
CA ALA A 189 -3.77 -8.81 -9.41
C ALA A 189 -4.50 -8.56 -8.09
N ILE A 190 -5.58 -7.76 -8.10
CA ILE A 190 -6.40 -7.52 -6.91
C ILE A 190 -7.16 -8.77 -6.49
N GLY A 191 -7.76 -9.51 -7.44
CA GLY A 191 -8.42 -10.78 -7.13
C GLY A 191 -7.48 -11.74 -6.42
N THR A 192 -6.29 -11.98 -6.98
CA THR A 192 -5.24 -12.81 -6.36
C THR A 192 -4.88 -12.36 -4.95
N LEU A 193 -4.77 -11.04 -4.72
CA LEU A 193 -4.42 -10.48 -3.42
C LEU A 193 -5.52 -10.69 -2.38
N VAL A 194 -6.77 -10.37 -2.75
CA VAL A 194 -7.94 -10.48 -1.87
C VAL A 194 -8.19 -11.95 -1.51
N ASP A 195 -8.15 -12.84 -2.50
CA ASP A 195 -8.38 -14.27 -2.28
C ASP A 195 -7.28 -14.88 -1.39
N THR A 196 -6.01 -14.55 -1.65
CA THR A 196 -4.91 -15.03 -0.80
C THR A 196 -4.99 -14.46 0.63
N ALA A 197 -5.38 -13.20 0.79
CA ALA A 197 -5.57 -12.61 2.12
C ALA A 197 -6.69 -13.32 2.89
N ARG A 198 -7.81 -13.63 2.20
CA ARG A 198 -8.95 -14.37 2.76
C ARG A 198 -8.57 -15.80 3.15
N GLU A 199 -7.88 -16.54 2.26
CA GLU A 199 -7.39 -17.89 2.51
C GLU A 199 -6.50 -17.97 3.77
N ARG A 200 -5.69 -16.93 4.00
CA ARG A 200 -4.77 -16.86 5.15
C ARG A 200 -5.37 -16.23 6.41
N GLY A 201 -6.60 -15.74 6.35
CA GLY A 201 -7.19 -14.95 7.44
C GLY A 201 -6.42 -13.63 7.72
N ALA A 202 -5.67 -13.13 6.74
CA ALA A 202 -4.95 -11.87 6.86
C ALA A 202 -5.91 -10.69 6.68
N THR A 203 -5.73 -9.65 7.48
CA THR A 203 -6.40 -8.36 7.27
C THR A 203 -5.74 -7.66 6.08
N LEU A 204 -6.53 -7.18 5.12
CA LEU A 204 -6.05 -6.46 3.94
C LEU A 204 -6.68 -5.08 3.88
N VAL A 205 -5.85 -4.04 3.81
CA VAL A 205 -6.29 -2.67 3.52
C VAL A 205 -5.56 -2.19 2.28
N ALA A 206 -6.28 -1.90 1.21
CA ALA A 206 -5.70 -1.41 -0.04
C ALA A 206 -6.28 -0.04 -0.40
N THR A 207 -5.43 0.91 -0.78
CA THR A 207 -5.89 2.16 -1.39
C THR A 207 -6.02 1.98 -2.89
N LEU A 208 -7.11 2.45 -3.47
CA LEU A 208 -7.39 2.27 -4.89
C LEU A 208 -7.92 3.58 -5.50
N HIS A 209 -7.49 3.89 -6.73
CA HIS A 209 -8.10 4.92 -7.58
C HIS A 209 -9.21 4.34 -8.47
N GLN A 210 -9.08 3.07 -8.89
CA GLN A 210 -10.06 2.39 -9.73
C GLN A 210 -11.24 1.93 -8.87
N VAL A 211 -12.30 2.74 -8.84
CA VAL A 211 -13.50 2.50 -8.01
C VAL A 211 -14.22 1.22 -8.42
N ASP A 212 -14.31 0.93 -9.71
CA ASP A 212 -14.91 -0.30 -10.25
C ASP A 212 -14.22 -1.56 -9.75
N VAL A 213 -12.89 -1.55 -9.68
CA VAL A 213 -12.08 -2.65 -9.14
C VAL A 213 -12.28 -2.79 -7.62
N ALA A 214 -12.34 -1.67 -6.90
CA ALA A 214 -12.62 -1.68 -5.45
C ALA A 214 -13.97 -2.32 -5.15
N LEU A 215 -15.04 -1.87 -5.83
CA LEU A 215 -16.40 -2.39 -5.63
C LEU A 215 -16.55 -3.87 -6.01
N ALA A 216 -15.82 -4.32 -7.05
CA ALA A 216 -15.91 -5.70 -7.54
C ALA A 216 -15.20 -6.71 -6.63
N HIS A 217 -14.14 -6.33 -5.93
CA HIS A 217 -13.26 -7.27 -5.22
C HIS A 217 -13.30 -7.14 -3.69
N PHE A 218 -13.64 -5.99 -3.15
CA PHE A 218 -13.64 -5.76 -1.70
C PHE A 218 -15.05 -5.75 -1.12
N PRO A 219 -15.29 -6.46 0.00
CA PRO A 219 -16.61 -6.48 0.63
C PRO A 219 -16.96 -5.17 1.35
N ARG A 220 -15.96 -4.36 1.73
CA ARG A 220 -16.14 -3.11 2.48
C ARG A 220 -15.32 -1.99 1.87
N ILE A 221 -15.95 -0.83 1.72
CA ILE A 221 -15.36 0.35 1.10
C ILE A 221 -15.37 1.51 2.08
N ILE A 222 -14.21 2.12 2.27
CA ILE A 222 -14.02 3.34 3.04
C ILE A 222 -13.79 4.50 2.05
N GLY A 223 -14.64 5.49 2.07
CA GLY A 223 -14.48 6.74 1.32
C GLY A 223 -13.80 7.80 2.19
N LEU A 224 -12.63 8.29 1.74
CA LEU A 224 -11.93 9.42 2.37
C LEU A 224 -12.03 10.66 1.51
N ARG A 225 -12.35 11.81 2.13
CA ARG A 225 -12.32 13.13 1.49
C ARG A 225 -11.74 14.16 2.45
N ASP A 226 -10.79 14.96 2.00
CA ASP A 226 -10.16 16.03 2.80
C ASP A 226 -9.64 15.59 4.18
N GLY A 227 -9.10 14.37 4.25
CA GLY A 227 -8.59 13.78 5.49
C GLY A 227 -9.64 13.27 6.46
N GLN A 228 -10.92 13.21 6.07
CA GLN A 228 -12.03 12.77 6.91
C GLN A 228 -12.75 11.57 6.28
N LEU A 229 -13.47 10.83 7.11
CA LEU A 229 -14.32 9.72 6.70
C LEU A 229 -15.59 10.28 6.04
N ALA A 230 -15.74 10.05 4.73
CA ALA A 230 -16.96 10.41 4.01
C ALA A 230 -18.03 9.31 4.15
N PHE A 231 -17.62 8.05 4.08
CA PHE A 231 -18.46 6.89 4.35
C PHE A 231 -17.63 5.64 4.63
N ASP A 232 -18.27 4.65 5.28
CA ASP A 232 -17.72 3.34 5.58
C ASP A 232 -18.86 2.33 5.43
N LEU A 233 -18.86 1.57 4.33
CA LEU A 233 -20.02 0.80 3.88
C LEU A 233 -19.63 -0.55 3.26
N PRO A 234 -20.52 -1.55 3.32
CA PRO A 234 -20.46 -2.69 2.42
C PRO A 234 -20.45 -2.23 0.96
N SER A 235 -19.68 -2.90 0.09
CA SER A 235 -19.56 -2.53 -1.32
C SER A 235 -20.92 -2.45 -2.05
N ALA A 236 -21.86 -3.31 -1.69
CA ALA A 236 -23.22 -3.33 -2.26
C ALA A 236 -24.08 -2.07 -1.92
N GLU A 237 -23.71 -1.35 -0.86
CA GLU A 237 -24.41 -0.14 -0.41
C GLU A 237 -23.80 1.16 -0.95
N VAL A 238 -22.69 1.07 -1.68
CA VAL A 238 -22.01 2.22 -2.27
C VAL A 238 -22.74 2.63 -3.53
N THR A 239 -23.53 3.71 -3.45
CA THR A 239 -24.33 4.23 -4.57
C THR A 239 -23.52 5.22 -5.44
N ARG A 240 -23.96 5.39 -6.70
CA ARG A 240 -23.40 6.41 -7.60
C ARG A 240 -23.46 7.82 -7.01
N ALA A 241 -24.53 8.16 -6.28
CA ALA A 241 -24.66 9.46 -5.63
C ALA A 241 -23.59 9.69 -4.56
N ARG A 242 -23.25 8.64 -3.76
CA ARG A 242 -22.18 8.72 -2.77
C ARG A 242 -20.81 8.86 -3.41
N LEU A 243 -20.56 8.15 -4.52
CA LEU A 243 -19.33 8.30 -5.29
C LEU A 243 -19.21 9.68 -5.92
N ALA A 244 -20.29 10.21 -6.52
CA ALA A 244 -20.30 11.56 -7.04
C ALA A 244 -19.99 12.60 -5.94
N ALA A 245 -20.59 12.46 -4.75
CA ALA A 245 -20.32 13.34 -3.63
C ALA A 245 -18.86 13.22 -3.13
N LEU A 246 -18.28 12.00 -3.14
CA LEU A 246 -16.89 11.77 -2.75
C LEU A 246 -15.89 12.45 -3.69
N TYR A 247 -16.18 12.39 -5.02
CA TYR A 247 -15.33 12.94 -6.09
C TYR A 247 -15.82 14.27 -6.64
N ASP A 248 -16.77 14.94 -5.97
CA ASP A 248 -17.19 16.29 -6.32
C ASP A 248 -15.98 17.19 -6.53
N GLN A 249 -15.92 17.92 -7.66
CA GLN A 249 -14.76 18.66 -8.17
C GLN A 249 -13.60 17.81 -8.75
N PHE A 250 -13.66 16.48 -8.68
CA PHE A 250 -12.66 15.54 -9.20
C PHE A 250 -13.31 14.49 -10.12
N GLU A 251 -14.32 14.87 -10.91
CA GLU A 251 -15.07 13.94 -11.76
C GLU A 251 -14.19 13.16 -12.77
N HIS A 252 -13.07 13.75 -13.22
CA HIS A 252 -12.12 13.11 -14.10
C HIS A 252 -11.44 11.89 -13.43
N GLU A 253 -11.18 11.94 -12.12
CA GLU A 253 -10.63 10.80 -11.37
C GLU A 253 -11.64 9.66 -11.22
N LEU A 254 -12.93 9.98 -11.11
CA LEU A 254 -14.01 8.98 -11.04
C LEU A 254 -14.12 8.19 -12.36
N ARG A 255 -13.81 8.81 -13.50
CA ARG A 255 -13.84 8.17 -14.82
C ARG A 255 -12.56 7.41 -15.15
N GLY A 256 -11.54 7.46 -14.29
CA GLY A 256 -10.24 6.84 -14.53
C GLY A 256 -9.40 7.57 -15.59
N GLU A 257 -9.73 8.82 -15.91
CA GLU A 257 -8.98 9.65 -16.83
C GLU A 257 -7.74 10.20 -16.11
N VAL A 258 -6.55 9.90 -16.63
CA VAL A 258 -5.31 10.50 -16.13
C VAL A 258 -5.33 11.99 -16.48
N PRO A 259 -5.12 12.92 -15.53
CA PRO A 259 -5.04 14.34 -15.86
C PRO A 259 -3.92 14.56 -16.88
N VAL A 260 -4.28 15.06 -18.05
CA VAL A 260 -3.29 15.57 -19.01
C VAL A 260 -2.72 16.82 -18.37
N THR A 261 -1.55 16.72 -17.78
CA THR A 261 -0.78 17.88 -17.36
C THR A 261 -0.53 18.72 -18.61
N ALA A 262 -1.16 19.89 -18.69
CA ALA A 262 -0.92 20.85 -19.76
C ALA A 262 0.57 21.19 -19.78
N PRO A 263 1.23 21.18 -20.96
CA PRO A 263 2.60 21.63 -21.07
C PRO A 263 2.61 23.16 -20.95
N GLY A 264 2.93 23.67 -19.76
CA GLY A 264 2.93 25.09 -19.54
C GLY A 264 3.68 25.50 -18.29
N GLU A 265 4.86 26.04 -18.58
CA GLU A 265 5.75 26.90 -17.84
C GLU A 265 7.02 26.23 -17.31
N SER A 266 7.97 26.05 -18.23
CA SER A 266 9.39 25.96 -17.92
C SER A 266 9.84 27.27 -17.28
N SER A 267 9.79 27.40 -15.95
CA SER A 267 10.59 28.37 -15.23
C SER A 267 12.05 27.97 -15.41
N GLY A 268 12.78 28.73 -16.24
CA GLY A 268 14.20 28.53 -16.53
C GLY A 268 15.04 28.52 -15.25
N GLN A 269 15.43 27.36 -14.83
CA GLN A 269 16.57 27.19 -13.94
C GLN A 269 17.80 27.01 -14.82
N GLN A 270 18.64 28.06 -14.88
CA GLN A 270 19.96 28.00 -15.47
C GLN A 270 20.81 26.95 -14.75
N PRO A 271 21.59 26.15 -15.45
CA PRO A 271 22.48 25.16 -14.82
C PRO A 271 23.59 25.91 -14.07
N VAL A 272 23.69 25.62 -12.76
CA VAL A 272 24.83 26.07 -11.95
C VAL A 272 26.04 25.24 -12.33
N VAL A 273 27.00 25.86 -13.02
CA VAL A 273 28.31 25.28 -13.33
C VAL A 273 29.13 25.28 -12.04
N MET A 274 29.33 24.12 -11.44
CA MET A 274 30.30 23.97 -10.35
C MET A 274 31.72 23.87 -10.94
N HIS A 275 32.53 24.88 -10.69
CA HIS A 275 33.99 24.81 -10.88
C HIS A 275 34.60 24.10 -9.65
N CYS A 276 35.12 22.90 -9.84
CA CYS A 276 36.05 22.28 -8.88
C CYS A 276 37.40 23.03 -8.95
N ARG A 277 37.84 23.50 -7.81
CA ARG A 277 39.24 23.78 -7.52
C ARG A 277 39.80 22.72 -6.56
#